data_4a8a518e2ea11b25396c1c845f33d783
#
_entry.id   4a8a518e2ea11b25396c1c845f33d783
#
_cell.length_a   1.000
_cell.length_b   1.000
_cell.length_c   1.000
_cell.angle_alpha   90.00
_cell.angle_beta   90.00
_cell.angle_gamma   90.00
#
_symmetry.space_group_name_H-M   'P 1'
#
loop_
_entity.id
_entity.type
_entity.pdbx_description
1 polymer ?
#
loop_
_entity_poly.entity_id
_entity_poly.type
_entity_poly.pdbx_seq_one_letter_code
_entity_poly.pdbx_strand_id
1 'polypeptide(L)'
;MLRIEKTEADGISTVRLEGKLLAPWLGEFNSLFEESVPLDSMRLNLKDVNYIDAAGLEVLRGLRRRGLQIVASSAFVAELLDRSK
;
A
#
# COMPACT_ATOMS: atom_id res chain seq x y z
N MET A 1 -5.38 -13.20 -5.55
CA MET A 1 -6.51 -12.34 -5.20
C MET A 1 -6.07 -11.28 -4.18
N LEU A 2 -6.58 -10.07 -4.30
CA LEU A 2 -6.25 -8.99 -3.39
C LEU A 2 -7.53 -8.50 -2.70
N ARG A 3 -7.49 -8.43 -1.39
CA ARG A 3 -8.58 -7.87 -0.61
C ARG A 3 -8.17 -6.52 -0.06
N ILE A 4 -9.00 -5.52 -0.24
CA ILE A 4 -8.74 -4.15 0.20
C ILE A 4 -9.80 -3.72 1.19
N GLU A 5 -9.37 -3.27 2.36
CA GLU A 5 -10.27 -2.73 3.38
C GLU A 5 -9.81 -1.32 3.73
N LYS A 6 -10.76 -0.41 3.84
CA LYS A 6 -10.47 0.97 4.22
C LYS A 6 -11.24 1.32 5.49
N THR A 7 -10.54 1.85 6.48
CA THR A 7 -11.17 2.33 7.71
C THR A 7 -10.76 3.77 7.95
N GLU A 8 -11.63 4.54 8.59
CA GLU A 8 -11.34 5.94 8.92
C GLU A 8 -11.58 6.18 10.39
N ALA A 9 -10.65 6.89 11.02
CA ALA A 9 -10.76 7.27 12.42
C ALA A 9 -9.94 8.54 12.66
N ASP A 10 -10.53 9.52 13.31
CA ASP A 10 -9.85 10.77 13.69
C ASP A 10 -9.20 11.49 12.50
N GLY A 11 -9.86 11.46 11.35
CA GLY A 11 -9.36 12.13 10.15
C GLY A 11 -8.26 11.38 9.42
N ILE A 12 -7.92 10.16 9.87
CA ILE A 12 -6.91 9.33 9.24
C ILE A 12 -7.57 8.11 8.59
N SER A 13 -7.23 7.87 7.33
CA SER A 13 -7.71 6.71 6.58
C SER A 13 -6.63 5.64 6.57
N THR A 14 -6.98 4.43 6.97
CA THR A 14 -6.05 3.30 6.92
C THR A 14 -6.56 2.31 5.87
N VAL A 15 -5.70 1.99 4.91
CA VAL A 15 -5.99 1.00 3.88
C VAL A 15 -5.23 -0.27 4.23
N ARG A 16 -5.95 -1.36 4.40
CA ARG A 16 -5.36 -2.65 4.71
C ARG A 16 -5.49 -3.54 3.49
N LEU A 17 -4.39 -4.17 3.10
CA LEU A 17 -4.37 -5.12 1.99
C LEU A 17 -4.14 -6.53 2.53
N GLU A 18 -4.78 -7.50 1.88
CA GLU A 18 -4.62 -8.91 2.21
C GLU A 18 -4.46 -9.70 0.92
N GLY A 19 -3.45 -10.54 0.87
CA GLY A 19 -3.21 -11.41 -0.27
C GLY A 19 -2.03 -10.99 -1.12
N LYS A 20 -2.23 -10.89 -2.43
CA LYS A 20 -1.15 -10.64 -3.39
C LYS A 20 -1.38 -9.34 -4.15
N LEU A 21 -0.39 -8.46 -4.11
CA LEU A 21 -0.46 -7.20 -4.84
C LEU A 21 0.18 -7.40 -6.21
N LEU A 22 -0.64 -7.63 -7.21
CA LEU A 22 -0.22 -7.96 -8.57
C LEU A 22 -0.74 -6.93 -9.58
N ALA A 23 -0.07 -6.86 -10.74
CA ALA A 23 -0.40 -5.89 -11.78
C ALA A 23 -1.90 -5.81 -12.12
N PRO A 24 -2.65 -6.90 -12.25
CA PRO A 24 -4.08 -6.80 -12.58
C PRO A 24 -4.92 -6.04 -11.55
N TRP A 25 -4.45 -5.93 -10.30
CA TRP A 25 -5.19 -5.28 -9.22
C TRP A 25 -4.74 -3.84 -8.98
N LEU A 26 -3.69 -3.38 -9.67
CA LEU A 26 -3.10 -2.07 -9.39
C LEU A 26 -4.00 -0.90 -9.77
N GLY A 27 -4.81 -1.05 -10.81
CA GLY A 27 -5.75 -0.01 -11.19
C GLY A 27 -6.72 0.32 -10.06
N GLU A 28 -7.29 -0.72 -9.45
CA GLU A 28 -8.20 -0.58 -8.32
C GLU A 28 -7.48 -0.03 -7.10
N PHE A 29 -6.29 -0.54 -6.82
CA PHE A 29 -5.49 -0.07 -5.70
C PHE A 29 -5.12 1.41 -5.87
N ASN A 30 -4.65 1.81 -7.06
CA ASN A 30 -4.25 3.18 -7.32
C ASN A 30 -5.39 4.18 -7.21
N SER A 31 -6.62 3.75 -7.51
CA SER A 31 -7.77 4.65 -7.41
C SER A 31 -8.02 5.14 -5.98
N LEU A 32 -7.48 4.44 -4.98
CA LEU A 32 -7.60 4.85 -3.59
C LEU A 32 -6.68 6.02 -3.25
N PHE A 33 -5.68 6.29 -4.08
CA PHE A 33 -4.65 7.29 -3.81
C PHE A 33 -4.58 8.35 -4.91
N GLU A 34 -5.72 8.78 -5.37
CA GLU A 34 -5.79 9.84 -6.38
C GLU A 34 -5.25 11.14 -5.82
N GLU A 35 -4.84 12.05 -6.71
CA GLU A 35 -4.19 13.31 -6.33
C GLU A 35 -4.99 14.15 -5.35
N SER A 36 -6.30 14.05 -5.40
CA SER A 36 -7.18 14.82 -4.51
C SER A 36 -7.13 14.35 -3.06
N VAL A 37 -6.53 13.17 -2.81
CA VAL A 37 -6.49 12.60 -1.47
C VAL A 37 -5.16 12.96 -0.81
N PRO A 38 -5.18 13.60 0.39
CA PRO A 38 -3.92 13.93 1.07
C PRO A 38 -3.28 12.67 1.64
N LEU A 39 -2.10 12.32 1.11
CA LEU A 39 -1.40 11.09 1.53
C LEU A 39 -0.89 11.14 2.96
N ASP A 40 -0.65 12.34 3.50
CA ASP A 40 -0.20 12.49 4.88
C ASP A 40 -1.29 12.11 5.89
N SER A 41 -2.54 12.06 5.45
CA SER A 41 -3.67 11.60 6.27
C SER A 41 -4.02 10.15 6.01
N MET A 42 -3.21 9.43 5.25
CA MET A 42 -3.45 8.04 4.92
C MET A 42 -2.36 7.15 5.47
N ARG A 43 -2.74 5.92 5.79
CA ARG A 43 -1.83 4.89 6.27
C ARG A 43 -2.07 3.62 5.48
N LEU A 44 -1.02 2.86 5.28
CA LEU A 44 -1.12 1.60 4.55
C LEU A 44 -0.65 0.46 5.43
N ASN A 45 -1.51 -0.55 5.60
CA ASN A 45 -1.19 -1.73 6.39
C ASN A 45 -0.99 -2.91 5.45
N LEU A 46 0.23 -3.42 5.40
CA LEU A 46 0.64 -4.51 4.52
C LEU A 46 0.97 -5.78 5.30
N LYS A 47 0.52 -5.87 6.54
CA LYS A 47 0.83 -7.00 7.41
C LYS A 47 0.42 -8.35 6.81
N ASP A 48 -0.71 -8.37 6.10
CA ASP A 48 -1.27 -9.60 5.55
C ASP A 48 -1.00 -9.77 4.05
N VAL A 49 -0.09 -8.99 3.48
CA VAL A 49 0.32 -9.14 2.09
C VAL A 49 1.43 -10.18 2.02
N ASN A 50 1.20 -11.24 1.27
CA ASN A 50 2.15 -12.35 1.18
C ASN A 50 2.94 -12.40 -0.13
N TYR A 51 2.64 -11.50 -1.07
CA TYR A 51 3.40 -11.41 -2.31
C TYR A 51 3.17 -10.06 -2.99
N ILE A 52 4.22 -9.52 -3.60
CA ILE A 52 4.15 -8.29 -4.40
C ILE A 52 4.99 -8.53 -5.65
N ASP A 53 4.42 -8.27 -6.84
CA ASP A 53 5.21 -8.35 -8.07
C ASP A 53 5.97 -7.05 -8.30
N ALA A 54 6.79 -7.00 -9.35
CA ALA A 54 7.62 -5.83 -9.64
C ALA A 54 6.78 -4.57 -9.84
N ALA A 55 5.64 -4.70 -10.52
CA ALA A 55 4.75 -3.55 -10.75
C ALA A 55 4.16 -3.04 -9.44
N GLY A 56 3.74 -3.96 -8.56
CA GLY A 56 3.22 -3.59 -7.25
C GLY A 56 4.26 -2.89 -6.39
N LEU A 57 5.50 -3.39 -6.44
CA LEU A 57 6.58 -2.77 -5.69
C LEU A 57 6.86 -1.34 -6.16
N GLU A 58 6.85 -1.10 -7.47
CA GLU A 58 7.04 0.24 -8.02
C GLU A 58 5.95 1.21 -7.55
N VAL A 59 4.70 0.76 -7.53
CA VAL A 59 3.60 1.59 -7.05
C VAL A 59 3.80 1.95 -5.59
N LEU A 60 4.17 0.98 -4.74
CA LEU A 60 4.40 1.25 -3.32
C LEU A 60 5.55 2.23 -3.10
N ARG A 61 6.63 2.08 -3.86
CA ARG A 61 7.78 2.99 -3.77
C ARG A 61 7.37 4.41 -4.13
N GLY A 62 6.58 4.57 -5.20
CA GLY A 62 6.07 5.86 -5.60
C GLY A 62 5.20 6.52 -4.54
N LEU A 63 4.32 5.75 -3.92
CA LEU A 63 3.47 6.26 -2.86
C LEU A 63 4.27 6.68 -1.63
N ARG A 64 5.29 5.92 -1.27
CA ARG A 64 6.17 6.29 -0.15
C ARG A 64 6.90 7.61 -0.43
N ARG A 65 7.38 7.81 -1.65
CA ARG A 65 8.03 9.06 -2.03
C ARG A 65 7.07 10.25 -1.96
N ARG A 66 5.76 9.98 -2.15
CA ARG A 66 4.74 11.03 -2.06
C ARG A 66 4.28 11.29 -0.62
N GLY A 67 4.79 10.55 0.34
CA GLY A 67 4.51 10.79 1.74
C GLY A 67 3.60 9.77 2.42
N LEU A 68 3.16 8.73 1.72
CA LEU A 68 2.32 7.70 2.33
C LEU A 68 3.11 6.95 3.39
N GLN A 69 2.51 6.75 4.56
CA GLN A 69 3.13 5.99 5.64
C GLN A 69 2.66 4.53 5.61
N ILE A 70 3.62 3.62 5.71
CA ILE A 70 3.34 2.19 5.85
C ILE A 70 3.48 1.86 7.33
N VAL A 71 2.37 1.54 7.98
CA VAL A 71 2.34 1.34 9.44
C VAL A 71 2.62 -0.09 9.86
N ALA A 72 2.47 -1.04 8.95
CA ALA A 72 2.78 -2.44 9.23
C ALA A 72 3.10 -3.15 7.91
N SER A 73 4.00 -4.11 7.96
CA SER A 73 4.34 -4.93 6.79
C SER A 73 4.66 -6.34 7.22
N SER A 74 4.37 -7.31 6.35
CA SER A 74 4.85 -8.67 6.56
C SER A 74 6.38 -8.67 6.41
N ALA A 75 7.05 -9.70 6.92
CA ALA A 75 8.51 -9.82 6.80
C ALA A 75 8.95 -9.78 5.34
N PHE A 76 8.20 -10.45 4.46
CA PHE A 76 8.49 -10.47 3.03
C PHE A 76 8.46 -9.06 2.42
N VAL A 77 7.40 -8.30 2.71
CA VAL A 77 7.22 -6.95 2.17
C VAL A 77 8.26 -6.00 2.75
N ALA A 78 8.52 -6.10 4.04
CA ALA A 78 9.50 -5.25 4.70
C ALA A 78 10.89 -5.42 4.06
N GLU A 79 11.26 -6.65 3.74
CA GLU A 79 12.53 -6.93 3.11
C GLU A 79 12.60 -6.35 1.70
N LEU A 80 11.52 -6.48 0.91
CA LEU A 80 11.47 -5.91 -0.43
C LEU A 80 11.62 -4.39 -0.40
N LEU A 81 10.90 -3.73 0.50
CA LEU A 81 10.96 -2.27 0.61
C LEU A 81 12.32 -1.79 1.08
N ASP A 82 12.95 -2.54 1.95
CA ASP A 82 14.28 -2.22 2.46
C ASP A 82 15.33 -2.27 1.37
N ARG A 83 15.25 -3.26 0.48
CA ARG A 83 16.17 -3.40 -0.65
C ARG A 83 15.99 -2.32 -1.71
N SER A 84 14.85 -1.67 -1.72
CA SER A 84 14.49 -0.74 -2.78
C SER A 84 14.87 0.72 -2.49
N LYS A 85 15.69 0.94 -1.50
CA LYS A 85 16.16 2.29 -1.16
C LYS A 85 16.97 2.92 -2.28
#